data_acdb5b7a7a744b14ff11b4db21353c9d
#
_entry.id   acdb5b7a7a744b14ff11b4db21353c9d
#
_cell.length_a   1.000
_cell.length_b   1.000
_cell.length_c   1.000
_cell.angle_alpha   90.00
_cell.angle_beta   90.00
_cell.angle_gamma   90.00
#
_symmetry.space_group_name_H-M   'P 1'
#
loop_
_entity.id
_entity.type
_entity.pdbx_description
1 polymer ?
#
loop_
_entity_poly.entity_id
_entity_poly.type
_entity_poly.pdbx_seq_one_letter_code
_entity_poly.pdbx_strand_id
1 'polypeptide(L)'
;MKQYVGVKLIEAKPMTRGDYNKYRGLTILKDEDPNDEGYLVKYSNDYESWSPKKPFDESYREYDANALPQTAIGMISNDYKERFKDEYEQLIIRYNGLNRMIENWDKGCLSFEPTCPRSTYDLQLKAMKNYTAVLEARAVMENIEL
;
A
#
# COMPACT_ATOMS: atom_id res chain seq x y z
N MET A 1 26.10 -9.10 5.25
CA MET A 1 25.30 -7.88 5.18
C MET A 1 23.90 -8.18 5.71
N LYS A 2 23.23 -7.24 6.40
CA LYS A 2 21.84 -7.37 6.82
C LYS A 2 20.92 -6.73 5.77
N GLN A 3 19.74 -7.27 5.59
CA GLN A 3 18.69 -6.69 4.72
C GLN A 3 17.78 -5.78 5.55
N TYR A 4 17.30 -4.71 4.93
CA TYR A 4 16.39 -3.75 5.54
C TYR A 4 15.23 -3.49 4.58
N VAL A 5 14.04 -3.34 5.13
CA VAL A 5 12.86 -2.82 4.44
C VAL A 5 12.46 -1.51 5.12
N GLY A 6 12.04 -0.53 4.34
CA GLY A 6 11.57 0.75 4.86
C GLY A 6 10.29 1.18 4.18
N VAL A 7 9.46 1.93 4.88
CA VAL A 7 8.25 2.55 4.34
C VAL A 7 8.37 4.06 4.49
N LYS A 8 8.16 4.79 3.39
CA LYS A 8 8.15 6.26 3.34
C LYS A 8 6.97 6.72 2.50
N LEU A 9 6.26 7.75 2.97
CA LEU A 9 5.37 8.53 2.12
C LEU A 9 6.20 9.56 1.37
N ILE A 10 5.99 9.63 0.07
CA ILE A 10 6.60 10.59 -0.84
C ILE A 10 5.52 11.15 -1.76
N GLU A 11 5.79 12.31 -2.32
CA GLU A 11 5.01 12.82 -3.44
C GLU A 11 5.79 12.56 -4.74
N ALA A 12 5.11 12.13 -5.79
CA ALA A 12 5.74 11.91 -7.08
C ALA A 12 4.81 12.27 -8.23
N LYS A 13 5.41 12.71 -9.34
CA LYS A 13 4.69 12.91 -10.60
C LYS A 13 5.54 12.41 -11.77
N PRO A 14 4.92 11.83 -12.81
CA PRO A 14 5.63 11.44 -14.03
C PRO A 14 6.41 12.60 -14.62
N MET A 15 7.66 12.36 -14.96
CA MET A 15 8.54 13.36 -15.55
C MET A 15 9.71 12.68 -16.26
N THR A 16 9.98 13.06 -17.52
CA THR A 16 11.14 12.53 -18.24
C THR A 16 12.46 13.06 -17.66
N ARG A 17 13.56 12.38 -17.97
CA ARG A 17 14.89 12.82 -17.56
C ARG A 17 15.20 14.23 -18.08
N GLY A 18 14.85 14.50 -19.33
CA GLY A 18 15.07 15.80 -19.96
C GLY A 18 14.27 16.93 -19.30
N ASP A 19 12.98 16.68 -18.98
CA ASP A 19 12.14 17.66 -18.30
C ASP A 19 12.63 17.93 -16.88
N TYR A 20 13.10 16.90 -16.17
CA TYR A 20 13.69 17.07 -14.85
C TYR A 20 14.97 17.91 -14.91
N ASN A 21 15.87 17.63 -15.85
CA ASN A 21 17.09 18.41 -16.02
C ASN A 21 16.77 19.88 -16.33
N LYS A 22 15.79 20.13 -17.20
CA LYS A 22 15.31 21.50 -17.49
C LYS A 22 14.72 22.17 -16.25
N TYR A 23 13.89 21.45 -15.49
CA TYR A 23 13.30 21.94 -14.25
C TYR A 23 14.35 22.33 -13.21
N ARG A 24 15.43 21.54 -13.10
CA ARG A 24 16.53 21.78 -12.15
C ARG A 24 17.63 22.72 -12.69
N GLY A 25 17.53 23.15 -13.94
CA GLY A 25 18.59 23.94 -14.59
C GLY A 25 19.90 23.16 -14.84
N LEU A 26 19.79 21.81 -14.97
CA LEU A 26 20.92 20.93 -15.19
C LEU A 26 21.17 20.73 -16.69
N THR A 27 22.44 20.54 -17.06
CA THR A 27 22.82 20.16 -18.43
C THR A 27 22.64 18.65 -18.59
N ILE A 28 22.06 18.22 -19.71
CA ILE A 28 21.93 16.81 -20.09
C ILE A 28 23.33 16.27 -20.39
N LEU A 29 23.73 15.18 -19.72
CA LEU A 29 25.00 14.53 -19.97
C LEU A 29 24.94 13.70 -21.28
N LYS A 30 26.09 13.41 -21.90
CA LYS A 30 26.15 12.71 -23.19
C LYS A 30 25.62 11.26 -23.15
N ASP A 31 25.60 10.67 -21.98
CA ASP A 31 25.16 9.31 -21.70
C ASP A 31 23.74 9.22 -21.12
N GLU A 32 23.05 10.37 -21.01
CA GLU A 32 21.66 10.45 -20.57
C GLU A 32 20.71 10.57 -21.78
N ASP A 33 19.65 9.76 -21.80
CA ASP A 33 18.54 9.93 -22.75
C ASP A 33 17.50 10.88 -22.15
N PRO A 34 17.24 12.04 -22.78
CA PRO A 34 16.24 12.99 -22.30
C PRO A 34 14.82 12.43 -22.32
N ASN A 35 14.56 11.36 -23.08
CA ASN A 35 13.25 10.72 -23.17
C ASN A 35 13.05 9.60 -22.13
N ASP A 36 14.07 9.30 -21.33
CA ASP A 36 13.92 8.29 -20.28
C ASP A 36 12.74 8.66 -19.37
N GLU A 37 11.79 7.71 -19.27
CA GLU A 37 10.64 7.84 -18.40
C GLU A 37 11.03 7.67 -16.93
N GLY A 38 10.43 8.48 -16.07
CA GLY A 38 10.66 8.44 -14.64
C GLY A 38 9.69 9.31 -13.88
N TYR A 39 10.09 9.68 -12.69
CA TYR A 39 9.29 10.49 -11.78
C TYR A 39 10.15 11.57 -11.11
N LEU A 40 9.62 12.79 -11.03
CA LEU A 40 10.05 13.74 -10.01
C LEU A 40 9.51 13.25 -8.67
N VAL A 41 10.41 13.02 -7.72
CA VAL A 41 10.10 12.54 -6.37
C VAL A 41 10.41 13.63 -5.38
N LYS A 42 9.44 13.98 -4.53
CA LYS A 42 9.60 14.91 -3.42
C LYS A 42 9.49 14.18 -2.09
N TYR A 43 10.47 14.36 -1.23
CA TYR A 43 10.54 13.75 0.10
C TYR A 43 9.99 14.70 1.18
N SER A 44 9.69 14.15 2.36
CA SER A 44 9.13 14.90 3.49
C SER A 44 10.00 16.06 4.01
N ASN A 45 11.27 16.09 3.64
CA ASN A 45 12.22 17.16 3.97
C ASN A 45 12.39 18.18 2.83
N ASP A 46 11.44 18.22 1.88
CA ASP A 46 11.46 19.06 0.66
C ASP A 46 12.62 18.76 -0.31
N TYR A 47 13.39 17.70 -0.07
CA TYR A 47 14.39 17.25 -1.03
C TYR A 47 13.68 16.65 -2.25
N GLU A 48 14.17 17.02 -3.43
CA GLU A 48 13.66 16.53 -4.72
C GLU A 48 14.73 15.76 -5.48
N SER A 49 14.33 14.66 -6.09
CA SER A 49 15.18 13.86 -6.96
C SER A 49 14.40 13.33 -8.15
N TRP A 50 15.09 12.82 -9.15
CA TRP A 50 14.48 12.06 -10.23
C TRP A 50 14.77 10.57 -10.04
N SER A 51 13.76 9.74 -10.26
CA SER A 51 13.88 8.28 -10.23
C SER A 51 13.47 7.71 -11.58
N PRO A 52 14.27 6.80 -12.19
CA PRO A 52 13.82 6.06 -13.36
C PRO A 52 12.54 5.28 -13.06
N LYS A 53 11.68 5.11 -14.08
CA LYS A 53 10.37 4.48 -13.93
C LYS A 53 10.43 3.09 -13.30
N LYS A 54 11.28 2.20 -13.84
CA LYS A 54 11.35 0.83 -13.38
C LYS A 54 11.73 0.70 -11.89
N PRO A 55 12.83 1.29 -11.39
CA PRO A 55 13.14 1.27 -9.96
C PRO A 55 12.08 1.93 -9.09
N PHE A 56 11.40 2.96 -9.59
CA PHE A 56 10.31 3.61 -8.88
C PHE A 56 9.11 2.67 -8.73
N ASP A 57 8.64 2.08 -9.82
CA ASP A 57 7.48 1.18 -9.84
C ASP A 57 7.74 -0.13 -9.04
N GLU A 58 9.00 -0.55 -8.91
CA GLU A 58 9.40 -1.68 -8.06
C GLU A 58 9.33 -1.34 -6.56
N SER A 59 9.59 -0.07 -6.20
CA SER A 59 9.76 0.39 -4.81
C SER A 59 8.52 1.04 -4.22
N TYR A 60 7.67 1.65 -5.04
CA TYR A 60 6.53 2.45 -4.58
C TYR A 60 5.22 1.96 -5.17
N ARG A 61 4.15 2.20 -4.45
CA ARG A 61 2.75 2.01 -4.91
C ARG A 61 1.99 3.28 -4.60
N GLU A 62 1.00 3.60 -5.44
CA GLU A 62 0.11 4.72 -5.19
C GLU A 62 -0.56 4.56 -3.83
N TYR A 63 -0.53 5.63 -3.05
CA TYR A 63 -1.13 5.66 -1.73
C TYR A 63 -2.63 5.94 -1.87
N ASP A 64 -3.43 4.95 -1.53
CA ASP A 64 -4.87 5.11 -1.35
C ASP A 64 -5.17 5.06 0.15
N ALA A 65 -5.65 6.17 0.69
CA ALA A 65 -5.98 6.30 2.11
C ALA A 65 -7.09 5.32 2.58
N ASN A 66 -7.82 4.70 1.65
CA ASN A 66 -8.87 3.73 1.94
C ASN A 66 -8.46 2.28 1.66
N ALA A 67 -7.17 2.03 1.44
CA ALA A 67 -6.65 0.72 1.04
C ALA A 67 -5.53 0.24 1.96
N LEU A 68 -5.15 -1.05 1.79
CA LEU A 68 -4.06 -1.68 2.56
C LEU A 68 -2.76 -0.89 2.67
N PRO A 69 -2.32 -0.12 1.65
CA PRO A 69 -1.07 0.65 1.75
C PRO A 69 -1.00 1.61 2.93
N GLN A 70 -2.13 2.16 3.41
CA GLN A 70 -2.12 3.06 4.57
C GLN A 70 -1.65 2.37 5.85
N THR A 71 -1.94 1.07 6.02
CA THR A 71 -1.57 0.32 7.22
C THR A 71 -0.07 -0.04 7.26
N ALA A 72 0.65 0.10 6.13
CA ALA A 72 2.04 -0.33 6.02
C ALA A 72 2.98 0.48 6.94
N ILE A 73 2.68 1.74 7.19
CA ILE A 73 3.52 2.63 8.02
C ILE A 73 3.41 2.23 9.48
N GLY A 74 2.20 2.09 10.02
CA GLY A 74 2.00 1.72 11.41
C GLY A 74 2.39 0.26 11.69
N MET A 75 2.27 -0.66 10.73
CA MET A 75 2.73 -2.05 10.87
C MET A 75 4.24 -2.17 11.18
N ILE A 76 5.04 -1.19 10.80
CA ILE A 76 6.47 -1.14 11.11
C ILE A 76 6.81 -0.14 12.23
N SER A 77 5.81 0.45 12.87
CA SER A 77 6.00 1.38 14.00
C SER A 77 6.71 0.70 15.18
N ASN A 78 7.50 1.47 15.91
CA ASN A 78 8.05 1.03 17.20
C ASN A 78 6.98 0.96 18.30
N ASP A 79 5.87 1.69 18.14
CA ASP A 79 4.74 1.63 19.07
C ASP A 79 3.89 0.38 18.79
N TYR A 80 3.74 -0.44 19.83
CA TYR A 80 2.91 -1.65 19.79
C TYR A 80 1.43 -1.33 19.51
N LYS A 81 0.90 -0.26 20.09
CA LYS A 81 -0.51 0.11 19.91
C LYS A 81 -0.81 0.53 18.47
N GLU A 82 0.10 1.22 17.82
CA GLU A 82 -0.03 1.54 16.38
C GLU A 82 -0.02 0.27 15.53
N ARG A 83 0.93 -0.64 15.76
CA ARG A 83 0.96 -1.92 15.04
C ARG A 83 -0.32 -2.73 15.23
N PHE A 84 -0.88 -2.72 16.44
CA PHE A 84 -2.14 -3.41 16.75
C PHE A 84 -3.34 -2.79 16.00
N LYS A 85 -3.44 -1.46 15.97
CA LYS A 85 -4.49 -0.75 15.22
C LYS A 85 -4.43 -1.08 13.73
N ASP A 86 -3.25 -1.05 13.16
CA ASP A 86 -3.06 -1.34 11.75
C ASP A 86 -3.30 -2.81 11.40
N GLU A 87 -2.99 -3.74 12.31
CA GLU A 87 -3.38 -5.16 12.18
C GLU A 87 -4.90 -5.31 12.09
N TYR A 88 -5.63 -4.64 12.98
CA TYR A 88 -7.09 -4.63 12.99
C TYR A 88 -7.64 -4.01 11.70
N GLU A 89 -7.19 -2.83 11.32
CA GLU A 89 -7.63 -2.12 10.13
C GLU A 89 -7.35 -2.93 8.86
N GLN A 90 -6.17 -3.54 8.75
CA GLN A 90 -5.83 -4.42 7.64
C GLN A 90 -6.77 -5.61 7.53
N LEU A 91 -7.15 -6.21 8.66
CA LEU A 91 -8.11 -7.29 8.70
C LEU A 91 -9.50 -6.85 8.23
N ILE A 92 -9.98 -5.68 8.67
CA ILE A 92 -11.28 -5.11 8.27
C ILE A 92 -11.31 -4.80 6.77
N ILE A 93 -10.26 -4.17 6.23
CA ILE A 93 -10.17 -3.88 4.79
C ILE A 93 -10.25 -5.17 3.96
N ARG A 94 -9.51 -6.22 4.36
CA ARG A 94 -9.50 -7.52 3.68
C ARG A 94 -10.84 -8.24 3.79
N TYR A 95 -11.45 -8.21 4.97
CA TYR A 95 -12.78 -8.78 5.22
C TYR A 95 -13.84 -8.14 4.32
N ASN A 96 -13.89 -6.80 4.32
CA ASN A 96 -14.85 -6.06 3.51
C ASN A 96 -14.65 -6.28 2.01
N GLY A 97 -13.40 -6.35 1.57
CA GLY A 97 -13.07 -6.65 0.17
C GLY A 97 -13.56 -8.04 -0.26
N LEU A 98 -13.29 -9.05 0.56
CA LEU A 98 -13.73 -10.43 0.31
C LEU A 98 -15.26 -10.55 0.36
N ASN A 99 -15.91 -9.93 1.35
CA ASN A 99 -17.36 -9.94 1.48
C ASN A 99 -18.03 -9.32 0.25
N ARG A 100 -17.52 -8.16 -0.20
CA ARG A 100 -18.01 -7.50 -1.43
C ARG A 100 -17.83 -8.38 -2.68
N MET A 101 -16.71 -9.06 -2.79
CA MET A 101 -16.46 -10.01 -3.89
C MET A 101 -17.52 -11.11 -3.89
N ILE A 102 -17.83 -11.68 -2.74
CA ILE A 102 -18.84 -12.72 -2.56
C ILE A 102 -20.25 -12.23 -2.89
N GLU A 103 -20.61 -11.04 -2.42
CA GLU A 103 -21.91 -10.42 -2.76
C GLU A 103 -22.07 -10.20 -4.28
N ASN A 104 -21.00 -9.78 -4.95
CA ASN A 104 -20.99 -9.62 -6.40
C ASN A 104 -21.07 -10.98 -7.12
N TRP A 105 -20.45 -12.01 -6.57
CA TRP A 105 -20.58 -13.37 -7.10
C TRP A 105 -22.03 -13.86 -7.05
N ASP A 106 -22.67 -13.72 -5.89
CA ASP A 106 -24.07 -14.15 -5.71
C ASP A 106 -25.06 -13.39 -6.62
N LYS A 107 -24.68 -12.14 -7.01
CA LYS A 107 -25.43 -11.32 -7.97
C LYS A 107 -25.07 -11.62 -9.44
N GLY A 108 -24.10 -12.48 -9.72
CA GLY A 108 -23.60 -12.74 -11.08
C GLY A 108 -22.86 -11.55 -11.71
N CYS A 109 -22.30 -10.65 -10.88
CA CYS A 109 -21.65 -9.40 -11.32
C CYS A 109 -20.11 -9.45 -11.27
N LEU A 110 -19.51 -10.63 -11.06
CA LEU A 110 -18.05 -10.74 -11.13
C LEU A 110 -17.53 -10.63 -12.55
N SER A 111 -16.41 -9.93 -12.70
CA SER A 111 -15.67 -9.81 -13.96
C SER A 111 -14.63 -10.94 -14.19
N PHE A 112 -14.54 -11.88 -13.24
CA PHE A 112 -13.61 -13.01 -13.28
C PHE A 112 -14.28 -14.24 -12.68
N GLU A 113 -13.70 -15.42 -12.93
CA GLU A 113 -14.13 -16.68 -12.33
C GLU A 113 -13.26 -17.02 -11.13
N PRO A 114 -13.86 -17.17 -9.92
CA PRO A 114 -13.11 -17.56 -8.73
C PRO A 114 -12.54 -18.96 -8.85
N THR A 115 -11.29 -19.15 -8.44
CA THR A 115 -10.56 -20.43 -8.57
C THR A 115 -10.85 -21.43 -7.45
N CYS A 116 -11.41 -20.97 -6.33
CA CYS A 116 -11.79 -21.82 -5.19
C CYS A 116 -13.31 -22.00 -5.13
N PRO A 117 -13.79 -23.11 -4.54
CA PRO A 117 -15.22 -23.27 -4.24
C PRO A 117 -15.74 -22.14 -3.32
N ARG A 118 -17.01 -21.77 -3.50
CA ARG A 118 -17.67 -20.73 -2.69
C ARG A 118 -17.54 -20.97 -1.18
N SER A 119 -17.66 -22.24 -0.77
CA SER A 119 -17.53 -22.64 0.64
C SER A 119 -16.16 -22.32 1.27
N THR A 120 -15.10 -22.31 0.48
CA THR A 120 -13.75 -21.95 0.96
C THR A 120 -13.70 -20.48 1.36
N TYR A 121 -14.31 -19.60 0.58
CA TYR A 121 -14.40 -18.18 0.90
C TYR A 121 -15.31 -17.90 2.10
N ASP A 122 -16.39 -18.67 2.28
CA ASP A 122 -17.24 -18.59 3.47
C ASP A 122 -16.48 -18.96 4.75
N LEU A 123 -15.65 -20.02 4.69
CA LEU A 123 -14.78 -20.39 5.80
C LEU A 123 -13.76 -19.30 6.13
N GLN A 124 -13.18 -18.67 5.09
CA GLN A 124 -12.26 -17.56 5.26
C GLN A 124 -12.93 -16.36 5.94
N LEU A 125 -14.11 -15.94 5.46
CA LEU A 125 -14.88 -14.85 6.10
C LEU A 125 -15.19 -15.15 7.56
N LYS A 126 -15.61 -16.39 7.87
CA LYS A 126 -15.88 -16.82 9.23
C LYS A 126 -14.63 -16.74 10.12
N ALA A 127 -13.49 -17.19 9.63
CA ALA A 127 -12.22 -17.11 10.35
C ALA A 127 -11.79 -15.65 10.60
N MET A 128 -11.90 -14.80 9.59
CA MET A 128 -11.59 -13.36 9.69
C MET A 128 -12.51 -12.67 10.70
N LYS A 129 -13.82 -12.95 10.67
CA LYS A 129 -14.78 -12.40 11.63
C LYS A 129 -14.45 -12.82 13.07
N ASN A 130 -14.09 -14.09 13.30
CA ASN A 130 -13.67 -14.56 14.61
C ASN A 130 -12.39 -13.84 15.07
N TYR A 131 -11.42 -13.64 14.16
CA TYR A 131 -10.19 -12.93 14.49
C TYR A 131 -10.47 -11.47 14.83
N THR A 132 -11.34 -10.78 14.07
CA THR A 132 -11.79 -9.41 14.39
C THR A 132 -12.33 -9.33 15.82
N ALA A 133 -13.23 -10.24 16.20
CA ALA A 133 -13.79 -10.27 17.55
C ALA A 133 -12.73 -10.46 18.65
N VAL A 134 -11.70 -11.25 18.40
CA VAL A 134 -10.56 -11.42 19.33
C VAL A 134 -9.76 -10.12 19.46
N LEU A 135 -9.49 -9.42 18.34
CA LEU A 135 -8.77 -8.15 18.39
C LEU A 135 -9.58 -7.07 19.10
N GLU A 136 -10.90 -6.99 18.86
CA GLU A 136 -11.79 -6.05 19.55
C GLU A 136 -11.80 -6.32 21.07
N ALA A 137 -11.90 -7.57 21.48
CA ALA A 137 -11.84 -7.95 22.89
C ALA A 137 -10.48 -7.58 23.54
N ARG A 138 -9.38 -7.80 22.82
CA ARG A 138 -8.05 -7.43 23.27
C ARG A 138 -7.89 -5.91 23.37
N ALA A 139 -8.41 -5.15 22.40
CA ALA A 139 -8.37 -3.68 22.41
C ALA A 139 -9.00 -3.12 23.68
N VAL A 140 -10.17 -3.67 24.08
CA VAL A 140 -10.82 -3.29 25.35
C VAL A 140 -9.93 -3.60 26.55
N MET A 141 -9.37 -4.81 26.63
CA MET A 141 -8.53 -5.23 27.77
C MET A 141 -7.22 -4.45 27.86
N GLU A 142 -6.66 -4.05 26.72
CA GLU A 142 -5.39 -3.35 26.63
C GLU A 142 -5.54 -1.80 26.59
N ASN A 143 -6.77 -1.28 26.68
CA ASN A 143 -7.10 0.14 26.55
C ASN A 143 -6.52 0.75 25.26
N ILE A 144 -6.80 0.08 24.14
CA ILE A 144 -6.47 0.54 22.79
C ILE A 144 -7.78 0.98 22.13
N GLU A 145 -7.83 2.23 21.68
CA GLU A 145 -8.94 2.75 20.88
C GLU A 145 -8.70 2.34 19.41
N LEU A 146 -9.67 1.60 18.81
CA LEU A 146 -9.64 1.12 17.42
C LEU A 146 -10.32 2.12 16.48
#